data_c18c7e130fc3fdb50d1a87894af29f41
#
_entry.id   c18c7e130fc3fdb50d1a87894af29f41
#
_cell.length_a   1.000
_cell.length_b   1.000
_cell.length_c   1.000
_cell.angle_alpha   90.00
_cell.angle_beta   90.00
_cell.angle_gamma   90.00
#
_symmetry.space_group_name_H-M   'P 1'
#
loop_
_entity.id
_entity.type
_entity.pdbx_description
1 polymer ?
#
loop_
_entity_poly.entity_id
_entity_poly.type
_entity_poly.pdbx_seq_one_letter_code
_entity_poly.pdbx_strand_id
1 'polypeptide(L)'
;MIKKKAQLPPIVVAYKEFKKLGIHKFPINIFDVYKHYHIPLVSYSEASENGDFLETINGLREKQVDAFCYKSDKSYIVFYDNMAYSNRIPFTLAHELGHILLRHHYCSDNGIITRYATLTRKDWREKSADAFAGAFIRPAMLIKILNIKEIHDTTSIFGVSVQCAEVGNNIAKSFTPLSRFTKVVSYFNNQFHDFIHGRYCICLLYTSDAADE
;
A
#
# COMPACT_ATOMS: atom_id res chain seq x y z
N MET A 1 23.84 -22.62 -15.37
CA MET A 1 23.31 -22.10 -14.08
C MET A 1 22.86 -20.65 -14.28
N ILE A 2 21.58 -20.40 -14.38
CA ILE A 2 21.05 -19.03 -14.46
C ILE A 2 21.13 -18.45 -13.04
N LYS A 3 22.00 -17.44 -12.84
CA LYS A 3 22.07 -16.70 -11.57
C LYS A 3 20.70 -16.10 -11.30
N LYS A 4 19.97 -16.60 -10.28
CA LYS A 4 18.76 -15.94 -9.80
C LYS A 4 19.15 -14.51 -9.46
N LYS A 5 18.65 -13.53 -10.21
CA LYS A 5 18.78 -12.11 -9.85
C LYS A 5 18.23 -11.94 -8.44
N ALA A 6 19.04 -11.41 -7.52
CA ALA A 6 18.60 -11.14 -6.16
C ALA A 6 17.34 -10.26 -6.20
N GLN A 7 16.27 -10.74 -5.61
CA GLN A 7 15.01 -9.99 -5.54
C GLN A 7 15.21 -8.80 -4.60
N LEU A 8 14.81 -7.61 -5.03
CA LEU A 8 14.89 -6.41 -4.19
C LEU A 8 13.94 -6.54 -2.98
N PRO A 9 14.34 -5.99 -1.81
CA PRO A 9 13.42 -5.92 -0.69
C PRO A 9 12.11 -5.21 -1.04
N PRO A 10 10.95 -5.66 -0.54
CA PRO A 10 9.64 -5.10 -0.88
C PRO A 10 9.55 -3.59 -0.68
N ILE A 11 10.12 -3.08 0.41
CA ILE A 11 10.17 -1.64 0.72
C ILE A 11 10.95 -0.86 -0.35
N VAL A 12 12.04 -1.41 -0.85
CA VAL A 12 12.85 -0.77 -1.92
C VAL A 12 12.07 -0.75 -3.23
N VAL A 13 11.29 -1.81 -3.52
CA VAL A 13 10.41 -1.83 -4.70
C VAL A 13 9.37 -0.71 -4.57
N ALA A 14 8.69 -0.59 -3.43
CA ALA A 14 7.71 0.47 -3.18
C ALA A 14 8.31 1.89 -3.38
N TYR A 15 9.50 2.14 -2.86
CA TYR A 15 10.15 3.46 -2.99
C TYR A 15 10.54 3.79 -4.44
N LYS A 16 10.93 2.78 -5.22
CA LYS A 16 11.21 2.99 -6.65
C LYS A 16 9.95 3.36 -7.44
N GLU A 17 8.80 2.85 -7.02
CA GLU A 17 7.54 3.17 -7.68
C GLU A 17 7.14 4.63 -7.49
N PHE A 18 7.47 5.30 -6.38
CA PHE A 18 7.20 6.74 -6.23
C PHE A 18 7.83 7.57 -7.36
N LYS A 19 9.09 7.32 -7.66
CA LYS A 19 9.78 8.01 -8.75
C LYS A 19 9.21 7.64 -10.12
N LYS A 20 8.95 6.34 -10.34
CA LYS A 20 8.45 5.84 -11.62
C LYS A 20 7.06 6.39 -11.94
N LEU A 21 6.20 6.50 -10.94
CA LEU A 21 4.81 6.97 -11.07
C LEU A 21 4.67 8.48 -10.89
N GLY A 22 5.75 9.21 -10.61
CA GLY A 22 5.70 10.64 -10.34
C GLY A 22 4.90 10.99 -9.09
N ILE A 23 4.92 10.14 -8.05
CA ILE A 23 4.18 10.36 -6.82
C ILE A 23 4.94 11.33 -5.93
N HIS A 24 4.34 12.50 -5.64
CA HIS A 24 4.94 13.58 -4.84
C HIS A 24 4.13 13.98 -3.61
N LYS A 25 2.94 13.38 -3.43
CA LYS A 25 2.02 13.72 -2.34
C LYS A 25 1.18 12.54 -1.89
N PHE A 26 0.55 12.67 -0.74
CA PHE A 26 -0.40 11.72 -0.18
C PHE A 26 -1.75 12.40 0.12
N PRO A 27 -2.87 11.66 0.18
CA PRO A 27 -2.96 10.22 -0.07
C PRO A 27 -2.72 9.84 -1.53
N ILE A 28 -2.25 8.61 -1.77
CA ILE A 28 -2.11 8.06 -3.12
C ILE A 28 -3.47 7.58 -3.61
N ASN A 29 -3.88 8.00 -4.81
CA ASN A 29 -5.00 7.38 -5.49
C ASN A 29 -4.56 6.03 -6.09
N ILE A 30 -4.85 4.94 -5.42
CA ILE A 30 -4.44 3.61 -5.84
C ILE A 30 -5.08 3.19 -7.17
N PHE A 31 -6.27 3.69 -7.51
CA PHE A 31 -6.94 3.41 -8.77
C PHE A 31 -6.16 3.97 -9.96
N ASP A 32 -5.58 5.17 -9.83
CA ASP A 32 -4.72 5.74 -10.87
C ASP A 32 -3.44 4.93 -11.07
N VAL A 33 -2.92 4.32 -10.02
CA VAL A 33 -1.75 3.42 -10.10
C VAL A 33 -2.10 2.18 -10.94
N TYR A 34 -3.23 1.55 -10.69
CA TYR A 34 -3.70 0.41 -11.47
C TYR A 34 -3.96 0.77 -12.93
N LYS A 35 -4.55 1.95 -13.17
CA LYS A 35 -4.74 2.48 -14.52
C LYS A 35 -3.40 2.69 -15.26
N HIS A 36 -2.38 3.23 -14.57
CA HIS A 36 -1.04 3.39 -15.13
C HIS A 36 -0.43 2.06 -15.56
N TYR A 37 -0.65 0.99 -14.78
CA TYR A 37 -0.16 -0.36 -15.11
C TYR A 37 -1.04 -1.12 -16.11
N HIS A 38 -2.14 -0.54 -16.55
CA HIS A 38 -3.15 -1.20 -17.40
C HIS A 38 -3.63 -2.53 -16.79
N ILE A 39 -3.78 -2.57 -15.46
CA ILE A 39 -4.32 -3.71 -14.74
C ILE A 39 -5.80 -3.43 -14.44
N PRO A 40 -6.74 -4.19 -15.02
CA PRO A 40 -8.15 -4.04 -14.72
C PRO A 40 -8.46 -4.24 -13.23
N LEU A 41 -9.28 -3.34 -12.68
CA LEU A 41 -9.91 -3.48 -11.37
C LEU A 41 -11.38 -3.76 -11.59
N VAL A 42 -11.88 -4.85 -11.02
CA VAL A 42 -13.29 -5.25 -11.09
C VAL A 42 -13.83 -5.32 -9.67
N SER A 43 -14.88 -4.56 -9.39
CA SER A 43 -15.53 -4.67 -8.09
C SER A 43 -16.30 -5.98 -7.95
N TYR A 44 -16.46 -6.47 -6.72
CA TYR A 44 -17.29 -7.65 -6.47
C TYR A 44 -18.75 -7.44 -6.90
N SER A 45 -19.26 -6.22 -6.78
CA SER A 45 -20.61 -5.88 -7.25
C SER A 45 -20.71 -6.04 -8.76
N GLU A 46 -19.75 -5.50 -9.50
CA GLU A 46 -19.67 -5.58 -10.96
C GLU A 46 -19.48 -7.03 -11.45
N ALA A 47 -18.63 -7.81 -10.78
CA ALA A 47 -18.43 -9.22 -11.10
C ALA A 47 -19.70 -10.06 -10.83
N SER A 48 -20.49 -9.70 -9.81
CA SER A 48 -21.72 -10.42 -9.45
C SER A 48 -22.86 -10.17 -10.45
N GLU A 49 -22.87 -9.06 -11.18
CA GLU A 49 -23.88 -8.77 -12.21
C GLU A 49 -23.81 -9.79 -13.36
N ASN A 50 -22.67 -10.39 -13.60
CA ASN A 50 -22.45 -11.40 -14.64
C ASN A 50 -22.83 -12.84 -14.22
N GLY A 51 -23.60 -13.03 -13.17
CA GLY A 51 -24.20 -14.31 -12.74
C GLY A 51 -23.22 -15.45 -12.44
N ASP A 52 -22.27 -15.69 -13.33
CA ASP A 52 -21.30 -16.80 -13.26
C ASP A 52 -20.35 -16.73 -12.07
N PHE A 53 -20.16 -15.52 -11.49
CA PHE A 53 -19.25 -15.29 -10.35
C PHE A 53 -19.97 -15.10 -9.03
N LEU A 54 -21.28 -15.05 -9.00
CA LEU A 54 -22.05 -14.69 -7.81
C LEU A 54 -21.75 -15.60 -6.61
N GLU A 55 -21.75 -16.92 -6.80
CA GLU A 55 -21.45 -17.89 -5.73
C GLU A 55 -20.00 -17.75 -5.24
N THR A 56 -19.08 -17.55 -6.17
CA THR A 56 -17.66 -17.36 -5.86
C THR A 56 -17.47 -16.08 -5.02
N ILE A 57 -18.08 -14.98 -5.43
CA ILE A 57 -17.98 -13.69 -4.71
C ILE A 57 -18.60 -13.79 -3.31
N ASN A 58 -19.76 -14.41 -3.18
CA ASN A 58 -20.39 -14.62 -1.88
C ASN A 58 -19.50 -15.46 -0.96
N GLY A 59 -18.93 -16.55 -1.45
CA GLY A 59 -17.98 -17.37 -0.70
C GLY A 59 -16.69 -16.61 -0.30
N LEU A 60 -16.24 -15.66 -1.11
CA LEU A 60 -15.10 -14.80 -0.78
C LEU A 60 -15.45 -13.78 0.33
N ARG A 61 -16.65 -13.16 0.25
CA ARG A 61 -17.14 -12.25 1.30
C ARG A 61 -17.32 -12.94 2.64
N GLU A 62 -17.92 -14.14 2.66
CA GLU A 62 -18.06 -14.95 3.88
C GLU A 62 -16.70 -15.24 4.52
N LYS A 63 -15.67 -15.42 3.70
CA LYS A 63 -14.30 -15.66 4.14
C LYS A 63 -13.52 -14.37 4.41
N GLN A 64 -14.18 -13.22 4.33
CA GLN A 64 -13.57 -11.89 4.55
C GLN A 64 -12.35 -11.64 3.64
N VAL A 65 -12.41 -12.08 2.38
CA VAL A 65 -11.40 -11.78 1.37
C VAL A 65 -11.79 -10.46 0.72
N ASP A 66 -11.08 -9.39 1.06
CA ASP A 66 -11.37 -8.03 0.58
C ASP A 66 -10.90 -7.81 -0.88
N ALA A 67 -9.91 -8.56 -1.35
CA ALA A 67 -9.47 -8.54 -2.75
C ALA A 67 -8.66 -9.80 -3.08
N PHE A 68 -8.54 -10.08 -4.37
CA PHE A 68 -7.61 -11.08 -4.89
C PHE A 68 -7.16 -10.73 -6.31
N CYS A 69 -5.96 -11.19 -6.65
CA CYS A 69 -5.42 -11.05 -7.99
C CYS A 69 -5.55 -12.38 -8.75
N TYR A 70 -6.15 -12.31 -9.94
CA TYR A 70 -6.15 -13.39 -10.91
C TYR A 70 -5.11 -13.12 -11.99
N LYS A 71 -4.25 -14.09 -12.27
CA LYS A 71 -3.29 -14.04 -13.35
C LYS A 71 -3.74 -14.96 -14.47
N SER A 72 -4.04 -14.40 -15.64
CA SER A 72 -4.11 -15.13 -16.89
C SER A 72 -2.71 -15.26 -17.53
N ASP A 73 -2.60 -15.99 -18.65
CA ASP A 73 -1.30 -16.17 -19.33
C ASP A 73 -0.59 -14.87 -19.67
N LYS A 74 -1.30 -13.82 -19.98
CA LYS A 74 -0.77 -12.55 -20.50
C LYS A 74 -1.05 -11.32 -19.65
N SER A 75 -1.97 -11.39 -18.67
CA SER A 75 -2.45 -10.23 -17.94
C SER A 75 -2.81 -10.56 -16.49
N TYR A 76 -3.00 -9.50 -15.71
CA TYR A 76 -3.53 -9.56 -14.36
C TYR A 76 -4.90 -8.89 -14.34
N ILE A 77 -5.80 -9.38 -13.51
CA ILE A 77 -7.07 -8.75 -13.15
C ILE A 77 -7.15 -8.77 -11.64
N VAL A 78 -7.51 -7.66 -11.01
CA VAL A 78 -7.69 -7.61 -9.56
C VAL A 78 -9.16 -7.38 -9.25
N PHE A 79 -9.72 -8.27 -8.47
CA PHE A 79 -11.08 -8.19 -7.94
C PHE A 79 -11.03 -7.65 -6.52
N TYR A 80 -11.97 -6.76 -6.16
CA TYR A 80 -11.97 -6.17 -4.83
C TYR A 80 -13.39 -5.94 -4.30
N ASP A 81 -13.57 -6.01 -2.99
CA ASP A 81 -14.85 -5.72 -2.35
C ASP A 81 -15.04 -4.21 -2.22
N ASN A 82 -15.90 -3.66 -3.08
CA ASN A 82 -16.27 -2.24 -3.05
C ASN A 82 -17.22 -1.89 -1.89
N MET A 83 -17.74 -2.89 -1.16
CA MET A 83 -18.52 -2.71 0.07
C MET A 83 -17.64 -2.70 1.33
N ALA A 84 -16.35 -3.02 1.20
CA ALA A 84 -15.41 -2.91 2.30
C ALA A 84 -15.25 -1.45 2.76
N TYR A 85 -14.87 -1.29 4.03
CA TYR A 85 -14.64 0.05 4.59
C TYR A 85 -13.64 0.84 3.74
N SER A 86 -14.03 2.04 3.28
CA SER A 86 -13.33 2.82 2.26
C SER A 86 -11.84 3.04 2.55
N ASN A 87 -11.46 3.23 3.82
CA ASN A 87 -10.06 3.43 4.24
C ASN A 87 -9.23 2.13 4.27
N ARG A 88 -9.85 0.95 4.04
CA ARG A 88 -9.14 -0.34 3.91
C ARG A 88 -8.77 -0.61 2.45
N ILE A 89 -9.60 -0.15 1.51
CA ILE A 89 -9.43 -0.41 0.07
C ILE A 89 -8.03 -0.02 -0.44
N PRO A 90 -7.47 1.17 -0.12
CA PRO A 90 -6.15 1.55 -0.60
C PRO A 90 -5.04 0.58 -0.19
N PHE A 91 -5.04 0.11 1.07
CA PHE A 91 -4.05 -0.85 1.55
C PHE A 91 -4.24 -2.22 0.91
N THR A 92 -5.48 -2.69 0.82
CA THR A 92 -5.83 -3.96 0.19
C THR A 92 -5.39 -4.02 -1.27
N LEU A 93 -5.71 -2.99 -2.05
CA LEU A 93 -5.27 -2.90 -3.44
C LEU A 93 -3.75 -2.75 -3.57
N ALA A 94 -3.09 -1.99 -2.70
CA ALA A 94 -1.63 -1.93 -2.70
C ALA A 94 -0.98 -3.28 -2.35
N HIS A 95 -1.62 -4.11 -1.52
CA HIS A 95 -1.18 -5.46 -1.22
C HIS A 95 -1.21 -6.36 -2.46
N GLU A 96 -2.34 -6.36 -3.21
CA GLU A 96 -2.46 -7.11 -4.47
C GLU A 96 -1.45 -6.62 -5.53
N LEU A 97 -1.23 -5.30 -5.62
CA LEU A 97 -0.18 -4.72 -6.46
C LEU A 97 1.20 -5.22 -6.04
N GLY A 98 1.43 -5.36 -4.73
CA GLY A 98 2.64 -5.95 -4.17
C GLY A 98 2.88 -7.37 -4.67
N HIS A 99 1.87 -8.23 -4.69
CA HIS A 99 1.97 -9.57 -5.27
C HIS A 99 2.39 -9.53 -6.74
N ILE A 100 1.83 -8.61 -7.52
CA ILE A 100 2.15 -8.47 -8.95
C ILE A 100 3.60 -8.01 -9.14
N LEU A 101 4.00 -6.90 -8.51
CA LEU A 101 5.32 -6.29 -8.69
C LEU A 101 6.46 -7.14 -8.11
N LEU A 102 6.20 -7.88 -7.04
CA LEU A 102 7.13 -8.84 -6.44
C LEU A 102 7.09 -10.21 -7.14
N ARG A 103 6.24 -10.37 -8.17
CA ARG A 103 6.14 -11.58 -9.00
C ARG A 103 5.77 -12.84 -8.22
N HIS A 104 4.93 -12.75 -7.21
CA HIS A 104 4.52 -13.89 -6.38
C HIS A 104 3.74 -14.95 -7.16
N HIS A 105 3.07 -14.58 -8.24
CA HIS A 105 2.25 -15.47 -9.09
C HIS A 105 3.03 -16.58 -9.81
N TYR A 106 4.34 -16.41 -9.97
CA TYR A 106 5.18 -17.47 -10.56
C TYR A 106 5.36 -18.69 -9.65
N CYS A 107 4.87 -18.60 -8.42
CA CYS A 107 4.97 -19.66 -7.41
C CYS A 107 3.62 -20.31 -7.09
N SER A 108 2.57 -20.04 -7.87
CA SER A 108 1.19 -20.54 -7.67
C SER A 108 0.77 -21.44 -8.82
N ASP A 109 0.30 -22.66 -8.51
CA ASP A 109 -0.09 -23.64 -9.52
C ASP A 109 -1.43 -23.31 -10.21
N ASN A 110 -2.27 -22.46 -9.59
CA ASN A 110 -3.64 -22.18 -10.05
C ASN A 110 -3.85 -20.75 -10.56
N GLY A 111 -2.80 -19.93 -10.72
CA GLY A 111 -2.93 -18.56 -11.20
C GLY A 111 -3.65 -17.58 -10.24
N ILE A 112 -4.23 -18.08 -9.16
CA ILE A 112 -4.93 -17.29 -8.15
C ILE A 112 -4.05 -17.21 -6.91
N ILE A 113 -3.67 -16.01 -6.49
CA ILE A 113 -3.14 -15.78 -5.15
C ILE A 113 -4.23 -15.09 -4.35
N THR A 114 -4.72 -15.77 -3.34
CA THR A 114 -5.60 -15.19 -2.34
C THR A 114 -4.95 -15.31 -0.98
N ARG A 115 -5.18 -14.34 -0.12
CA ARG A 115 -4.84 -14.40 1.31
C ARG A 115 -5.33 -15.71 1.96
N TYR A 116 -6.37 -16.30 1.39
CA TYR A 116 -7.03 -17.49 1.91
C TYR A 116 -6.30 -18.81 1.61
N ALA A 117 -5.61 -18.92 0.48
CA ALA A 117 -4.85 -20.12 0.13
C ALA A 117 -3.63 -20.35 1.04
N THR A 118 -3.25 -19.35 1.84
CA THR A 118 -2.02 -19.32 2.63
C THR A 118 -2.23 -19.38 4.14
N LEU A 119 -3.47 -19.53 4.62
CA LEU A 119 -3.78 -19.58 6.07
C LEU A 119 -3.04 -20.68 6.85
N THR A 120 -2.48 -21.67 6.18
CA THR A 120 -1.77 -22.79 6.81
C THR A 120 -0.25 -22.61 6.89
N ARG A 121 0.31 -21.60 6.20
CA ARG A 121 1.73 -21.24 6.28
C ARG A 121 1.87 -19.74 6.49
N LYS A 122 2.77 -19.31 7.40
CA LYS A 122 3.26 -17.93 7.49
C LYS A 122 4.02 -17.60 6.19
N ASP A 123 3.27 -17.44 5.09
CA ASP A 123 3.85 -17.31 3.77
C ASP A 123 4.66 -16.01 3.71
N TRP A 124 5.93 -16.13 3.36
CA TRP A 124 6.81 -14.99 3.17
C TRP A 124 6.29 -14.02 2.08
N ARG A 125 5.49 -14.52 1.14
CA ARG A 125 4.88 -13.72 0.06
C ARG A 125 3.87 -12.72 0.62
N GLU A 126 2.99 -13.18 1.53
CA GLU A 126 2.03 -12.30 2.21
C GLU A 126 2.74 -11.21 3.00
N LYS A 127 3.74 -11.59 3.79
CA LYS A 127 4.55 -10.61 4.54
C LYS A 127 5.27 -9.61 3.63
N SER A 128 5.72 -10.08 2.47
CA SER A 128 6.38 -9.22 1.48
C SER A 128 5.38 -8.27 0.81
N ALA A 129 4.18 -8.73 0.49
CA ALA A 129 3.11 -7.90 -0.04
C ALA A 129 2.61 -6.86 1.00
N ASP A 130 2.46 -7.27 2.27
CA ASP A 130 2.13 -6.34 3.37
C ASP A 130 3.23 -5.29 3.57
N ALA A 131 4.50 -5.68 3.50
CA ALA A 131 5.63 -4.77 3.63
C ALA A 131 5.69 -3.77 2.45
N PHE A 132 5.40 -4.24 1.23
CA PHE A 132 5.28 -3.38 0.06
C PHE A 132 4.11 -2.41 0.23
N ALA A 133 2.90 -2.90 0.54
CA ALA A 133 1.70 -2.09 0.70
C ALA A 133 1.90 -0.99 1.76
N GLY A 134 2.40 -1.38 2.94
CA GLY A 134 2.67 -0.43 4.01
C GLY A 134 3.69 0.64 3.61
N ALA A 135 4.78 0.26 2.93
CA ALA A 135 5.79 1.20 2.47
C ALA A 135 5.30 2.10 1.33
N PHE A 136 4.35 1.62 0.51
CA PHE A 136 3.82 2.36 -0.63
C PHE A 136 2.70 3.32 -0.22
N ILE A 137 1.68 2.85 0.49
CA ILE A 137 0.53 3.69 0.85
C ILE A 137 0.84 4.62 2.03
N ARG A 138 1.67 4.18 2.97
CA ARG A 138 1.94 4.85 4.23
C ARG A 138 3.41 4.64 4.65
N PRO A 139 4.37 5.33 3.99
CA PRO A 139 5.79 5.16 4.28
C PRO A 139 6.12 5.58 5.72
N ALA A 140 6.51 4.63 6.56
CA ALA A 140 6.86 4.90 7.96
C ALA A 140 8.04 5.89 8.11
N MET A 141 8.94 5.93 7.13
CA MET A 141 10.01 6.93 7.09
C MET A 141 9.44 8.35 6.92
N LEU A 142 8.40 8.53 6.09
CA LEU A 142 7.76 9.84 5.92
C LEU A 142 6.99 10.27 7.18
N ILE A 143 6.30 9.33 7.85
CA ILE A 143 5.71 9.57 9.17
C ILE A 143 6.77 10.12 10.14
N LYS A 144 7.96 9.52 10.13
CA LYS A 144 9.06 9.93 11.00
C LYS A 144 9.63 11.30 10.61
N ILE A 145 9.82 11.57 9.33
CA ILE A 145 10.32 12.87 8.83
C ILE A 145 9.34 14.00 9.17
N LEU A 146 8.04 13.76 8.97
CA LEU A 146 6.96 14.70 9.31
C LEU A 146 6.70 14.81 10.81
N ASN A 147 7.38 14.01 11.64
CA ASN A 147 7.20 13.95 13.09
C ASN A 147 5.74 13.72 13.52
N ILE A 148 4.99 12.91 12.73
CA ILE A 148 3.59 12.60 13.04
C ILE A 148 3.55 11.68 14.26
N LYS A 149 2.85 12.11 15.32
CA LYS A 149 2.71 11.37 16.57
C LYS A 149 1.35 10.72 16.69
N GLU A 150 0.32 11.44 16.28
CA GLU A 150 -1.07 11.04 16.45
C GLU A 150 -1.51 10.10 15.32
N ILE A 151 -2.29 9.09 15.68
CA ILE A 151 -2.83 8.11 14.72
C ILE A 151 -3.81 8.79 13.77
N HIS A 152 -4.63 9.71 14.29
CA HIS A 152 -5.58 10.47 13.50
C HIS A 152 -4.89 11.24 12.36
N ASP A 153 -3.75 11.88 12.62
CA ASP A 153 -2.99 12.59 11.58
C ASP A 153 -2.47 11.64 10.51
N THR A 154 -2.00 10.46 10.92
CA THR A 154 -1.56 9.44 9.97
C THR A 154 -2.71 8.95 9.11
N THR A 155 -3.88 8.69 9.70
CA THR A 155 -5.08 8.26 8.93
C THR A 155 -5.49 9.33 7.93
N SER A 156 -5.54 10.58 8.35
CA SER A 156 -5.96 11.73 7.52
C SER A 156 -4.97 12.00 6.38
N ILE A 157 -3.66 12.00 6.69
CA ILE A 157 -2.59 12.32 5.72
C ILE A 157 -2.47 11.27 4.63
N PHE A 158 -2.56 10.00 5.02
CA PHE A 158 -2.31 8.88 4.10
C PHE A 158 -3.58 8.20 3.59
N GLY A 159 -4.77 8.59 4.09
CA GLY A 159 -6.03 8.00 3.66
C GLY A 159 -6.13 6.51 4.02
N VAL A 160 -5.65 6.11 5.21
CA VAL A 160 -5.60 4.70 5.63
C VAL A 160 -6.46 4.45 6.87
N SER A 161 -6.76 3.17 7.14
CA SER A 161 -7.48 2.78 8.36
C SER A 161 -6.64 3.03 9.62
N VAL A 162 -7.31 3.14 10.76
CA VAL A 162 -6.67 3.29 12.09
C VAL A 162 -5.64 2.19 12.33
N GLN A 163 -6.00 0.94 12.09
CA GLN A 163 -5.09 -0.20 12.24
C GLN A 163 -3.83 -0.06 11.36
N CYS A 164 -4.01 0.37 10.11
CA CYS A 164 -2.88 0.60 9.21
C CYS A 164 -2.00 1.75 9.72
N ALA A 165 -2.59 2.83 10.23
CA ALA A 165 -1.86 3.97 10.80
C ALA A 165 -1.06 3.57 12.04
N GLU A 166 -1.65 2.80 12.96
CA GLU A 166 -0.99 2.27 14.18
C GLU A 166 0.28 1.48 13.84
N VAL A 167 0.18 0.54 12.90
CA VAL A 167 1.33 -0.22 12.42
C VAL A 167 2.42 0.71 11.87
N GLY A 168 2.03 1.76 11.12
CA GLY A 168 2.98 2.73 10.59
C GLY A 168 3.69 3.54 11.63
N ASN A 169 2.95 4.07 12.59
CA ASN A 169 3.50 4.86 13.68
C ASN A 169 4.46 4.01 14.54
N ASN A 170 4.12 2.74 14.78
CA ASN A 170 5.00 1.84 15.51
C ASN A 170 6.31 1.54 14.76
N ILE A 171 6.24 1.32 13.44
CA ILE A 171 7.45 1.17 12.62
C ILE A 171 8.26 2.47 12.60
N ALA A 172 7.61 3.64 12.47
CA ALA A 172 8.29 4.92 12.46
C ALA A 172 9.08 5.21 13.76
N LYS A 173 8.58 4.75 14.90
CA LYS A 173 9.28 4.84 16.20
C LYS A 173 10.62 4.10 16.19
N SER A 174 10.75 3.01 15.43
CA SER A 174 11.99 2.22 15.33
C SER A 174 13.11 2.92 14.53
N PHE A 175 12.78 3.98 13.75
CA PHE A 175 13.75 4.73 12.95
C PHE A 175 14.46 5.81 13.78
N THR A 176 15.11 5.42 14.87
CA THR A 176 15.91 6.32 15.72
C THR A 176 17.31 5.73 15.94
N PRO A 177 18.39 6.56 15.84
CA PRO A 177 18.39 7.92 15.31
C PRO A 177 18.24 7.98 13.78
N LEU A 178 17.63 9.05 13.25
CA LEU A 178 17.46 9.24 11.79
C LEU A 178 18.79 9.29 11.03
N SER A 179 19.88 9.64 11.71
CA SER A 179 21.25 9.68 11.13
C SER A 179 21.70 8.33 10.54
N ARG A 180 21.15 7.21 11.00
CA ARG A 180 21.42 5.89 10.41
C ARG A 180 20.79 5.70 9.03
N PHE A 181 19.82 6.54 8.67
CA PHE A 181 19.00 6.41 7.46
C PHE A 181 19.24 7.57 6.47
N THR A 182 20.39 8.24 6.54
CA THR A 182 20.68 9.47 5.77
C THR A 182 20.31 9.40 4.29
N LYS A 183 20.66 8.32 3.59
CA LYS A 183 20.33 8.13 2.18
C LYS A 183 18.82 8.03 1.93
N VAL A 184 18.09 7.36 2.81
CA VAL A 184 16.63 7.20 2.70
C VAL A 184 15.94 8.51 3.04
N VAL A 185 16.38 9.19 4.09
CA VAL A 185 15.89 10.53 4.48
C VAL A 185 16.11 11.53 3.33
N SER A 186 17.31 11.56 2.76
CA SER A 186 17.62 12.41 1.59
C SER A 186 16.73 12.10 0.39
N TYR A 187 16.48 10.81 0.13
CA TYR A 187 15.56 10.39 -0.93
C TYR A 187 14.15 10.95 -0.70
N PHE A 188 13.58 10.79 0.52
CA PHE A 188 12.24 11.29 0.83
C PHE A 188 12.16 12.80 0.78
N ASN A 189 13.16 13.51 1.31
CA ASN A 189 13.20 14.98 1.25
C ASN A 189 13.23 15.49 -0.19
N ASN A 190 13.91 14.81 -1.09
CA ASN A 190 13.94 15.19 -2.51
C ASN A 190 12.64 14.82 -3.24
N GLN A 191 12.13 13.60 -3.02
CA GLN A 191 10.94 13.10 -3.72
C GLN A 191 9.65 13.81 -3.28
N PHE A 192 9.56 14.18 -2.00
CA PHE A 192 8.36 14.75 -1.38
C PHE A 192 8.60 16.16 -0.83
N HIS A 193 9.55 16.90 -1.41
CA HIS A 193 9.97 18.22 -0.93
C HIS A 193 8.78 19.12 -0.64
N ASP A 194 7.93 19.39 -1.62
CA ASP A 194 6.82 20.33 -1.50
C ASP A 194 5.73 19.82 -0.53
N PHE A 195 5.53 18.51 -0.49
CA PHE A 195 4.59 17.90 0.45
C PHE A 195 5.06 18.04 1.91
N ILE A 196 6.36 17.85 2.17
CA ILE A 196 6.95 17.99 3.49
C ILE A 196 6.90 19.45 3.93
N HIS A 197 7.37 20.38 3.10
CA HIS A 197 7.45 21.81 3.45
C HIS A 197 6.08 22.47 3.49
N GLY A 198 5.15 22.13 2.60
CA GLY A 198 3.78 22.65 2.60
C GLY A 198 3.03 22.32 3.90
N ARG A 199 3.28 21.17 4.52
CA ARG A 199 2.68 20.81 5.81
C ARG A 199 3.31 21.52 7.00
N TYR A 200 4.61 21.79 6.98
CA TYR A 200 5.25 22.59 8.03
C TYR A 200 4.73 24.04 8.06
N CYS A 201 4.44 24.62 6.90
CA CYS A 201 3.86 25.96 6.84
C CYS A 201 2.44 26.02 7.44
N ILE A 202 1.63 24.97 7.25
CA ILE A 202 0.28 24.91 7.83
C ILE A 202 0.35 24.78 9.36
N CYS A 203 1.25 23.96 9.91
CA CYS A 203 1.42 23.80 11.35
C CYS A 203 1.89 25.11 12.03
N LEU A 204 2.72 25.89 11.38
CA LEU A 204 3.19 27.19 11.92
C LEU A 204 2.10 28.25 11.93
N LEU A 205 1.17 28.23 10.98
CA LEU A 205 0.03 29.15 10.95
C LEU A 205 -0.96 28.87 12.09
N TYR A 206 -1.20 27.60 12.41
CA TYR A 206 -2.11 27.22 13.53
C TYR A 206 -1.50 27.44 14.93
N THR A 207 -0.17 27.51 15.06
CA THR A 207 0.48 27.78 16.36
C THR A 207 0.67 29.26 16.65
N SER A 208 0.61 30.12 15.63
CA SER A 208 0.70 31.58 15.84
C SER A 208 -0.60 32.21 16.32
N ASP A 209 -1.76 31.62 15.92
CA ASP A 209 -3.07 32.15 16.32
C ASP A 209 -3.50 31.73 17.76
N ALA A 210 -2.77 30.78 18.36
CA ALA A 210 -3.04 30.31 19.74
C ALA A 210 -2.21 31.01 20.81
N ALA A 211 -1.36 31.97 20.43
CA ALA A 211 -0.49 32.70 21.35
C ALA A 211 -0.97 34.14 21.64
N ASP A 212 -2.08 34.58 21.04
CA ASP A 212 -2.64 35.93 21.18
C ASP A 212 -4.04 35.96 21.82
N GLU A 213 -4.43 34.91 22.60
CA GLU A 213 -5.61 34.95 23.48
C GLU A 213 -5.23 34.82 24.96
#